data_c442cc20ce680e0806e7519b7aaad935
#
_entry.id   c442cc20ce680e0806e7519b7aaad935
#
_cell.length_a   1.000
_cell.length_b   1.000
_cell.length_c   1.000
_cell.angle_alpha   90.00
_cell.angle_beta   90.00
_cell.angle_gamma   90.00
#
_symmetry.space_group_name_H-M   'P 1'
#
loop_
_entity.id
_entity.type
_entity.pdbx_description
1 polymer ?
#
loop_
_entity_poly.entity_id
_entity_poly.type
_entity_poly.pdbx_seq_one_letter_code
_entity_poly.pdbx_strand_id
1 'polypeptide(L)'
;MIIHNSGIKAFKECRRKWYLRENYKPIKINDNLFLGSGIHYSLEKYYAEGQHLQEAFLEWFDKQLQELEIWEEQMDMLNEKKELGLGMLKHYKIFSDNNDSDYFEKVIDTEIDFEIPVRNLKGNKTNCKYAGTVDGLAVDEFGMYWLLEHKTASRIDTTHLPLDEQVVRYIWAMQEKLGIEISGVIYNILLKKTPTEPRVLKSGALSKAKNIKTTFDAYVNSLITHYGGIEKVPFAEYNDILTDLRSRDNEFFKRVKVEKTQHEIQDIAKRTYLEYKEMSNPQLRMFPSPTRQCNWKCDFREVCIAMNQGLDYEYMLEKSFNKVEED
;
A
#
# COMPACT_ATOMS: atom_id res chain seq x y z
N MET A 1 -23.14 -12.73 4.43
CA MET A 1 -21.90 -12.20 5.05
C MET A 1 -20.89 -11.92 3.95
N ILE A 2 -20.34 -10.72 3.94
CA ILE A 2 -19.21 -10.36 3.07
C ILE A 2 -17.95 -10.34 3.95
N ILE A 3 -16.86 -10.92 3.46
CA ILE A 3 -15.57 -10.92 4.16
C ILE A 3 -14.52 -10.26 3.28
N HIS A 4 -13.62 -9.50 3.90
CA HIS A 4 -12.51 -8.80 3.27
C HIS A 4 -11.17 -9.30 3.81
N ASN A 5 -10.10 -9.15 3.06
CA ASN A 5 -8.77 -9.56 3.52
C ASN A 5 -8.37 -8.90 4.85
N SER A 6 -8.72 -7.62 5.03
CA SER A 6 -8.42 -6.88 6.25
C SER A 6 -9.16 -7.45 7.48
N GLY A 7 -10.40 -7.93 7.31
CA GLY A 7 -11.18 -8.60 8.35
C GLY A 7 -10.57 -9.96 8.72
N ILE A 8 -10.24 -10.78 7.71
CA ILE A 8 -9.57 -12.09 7.92
C ILE A 8 -8.24 -11.89 8.68
N LYS A 9 -7.43 -10.93 8.27
CA LYS A 9 -6.17 -10.61 8.93
C LYS A 9 -6.38 -10.19 10.38
N ALA A 10 -7.32 -9.29 10.65
CA ALA A 10 -7.62 -8.85 12.00
C ALA A 10 -8.12 -10.00 12.88
N PHE A 11 -8.96 -10.90 12.33
CA PHE A 11 -9.45 -12.10 13.00
C PHE A 11 -8.31 -13.04 13.41
N LYS A 12 -7.38 -13.32 12.49
CA LYS A 12 -6.20 -14.17 12.74
C LYS A 12 -5.25 -13.55 13.77
N GLU A 13 -5.10 -12.22 13.76
CA GLU A 13 -4.27 -11.50 14.73
C GLU A 13 -4.90 -11.51 16.13
N CYS A 14 -6.19 -11.16 16.25
CA CYS A 14 -6.88 -11.02 17.51
C CYS A 14 -8.39 -10.95 17.31
N ARG A 15 -9.14 -11.92 17.83
CA ARG A 15 -10.62 -12.00 17.70
C ARG A 15 -11.33 -10.77 18.26
N ARG A 16 -10.87 -10.22 19.40
CA ARG A 16 -11.42 -8.99 19.97
C ARG A 16 -11.18 -7.78 19.09
N LYS A 17 -9.97 -7.63 18.53
CA LYS A 17 -9.64 -6.57 17.55
C LYS A 17 -10.54 -6.65 16.33
N TRP A 18 -10.73 -7.85 15.77
CA TRP A 18 -11.62 -8.07 14.66
C TRP A 18 -13.06 -7.65 14.99
N TYR A 19 -13.63 -8.16 16.10
CA TYR A 19 -14.98 -7.80 16.54
C TYR A 19 -15.17 -6.29 16.72
N LEU A 20 -14.25 -5.63 17.40
CA LEU A 20 -14.31 -4.18 17.60
C LEU A 20 -14.21 -3.42 16.27
N ARG A 21 -13.38 -3.87 15.35
CA ARG A 21 -13.18 -3.24 14.05
C ARG A 21 -14.39 -3.41 13.10
N GLU A 22 -15.07 -4.52 13.16
CA GLU A 22 -16.32 -4.72 12.38
C GLU A 22 -17.44 -3.79 12.87
N ASN A 23 -17.41 -3.38 14.14
CA ASN A 23 -18.47 -2.59 14.76
C ASN A 23 -18.11 -1.10 14.96
N TYR A 24 -16.83 -0.74 14.92
CA TYR A 24 -16.36 0.60 15.27
C TYR A 24 -15.20 1.06 14.39
N LYS A 25 -15.25 2.33 13.97
CA LYS A 25 -14.17 3.01 13.24
C LYS A 25 -13.58 4.16 14.09
N PRO A 26 -12.25 4.29 14.22
CA PRO A 26 -11.64 5.42 14.91
C PRO A 26 -12.07 6.75 14.29
N ILE A 27 -12.39 7.74 15.14
CA ILE A 27 -12.68 9.12 14.68
C ILE A 27 -11.38 9.79 14.21
N LYS A 28 -10.27 9.50 14.89
CA LYS A 28 -8.97 10.11 14.57
C LYS A 28 -8.40 9.58 13.25
N ILE A 29 -7.98 10.48 12.39
CA ILE A 29 -7.32 10.17 11.12
C ILE A 29 -5.98 9.46 11.40
N ASN A 30 -5.78 8.31 10.77
CA ASN A 30 -4.48 7.64 10.79
C ASN A 30 -3.59 8.21 9.69
N ASP A 31 -2.55 8.95 10.07
CA ASP A 31 -1.62 9.65 9.19
C ASP A 31 -0.93 8.76 8.15
N ASN A 32 -0.63 7.52 8.53
CA ASN A 32 0.01 6.54 7.65
C ASN A 32 -0.94 5.96 6.60
N LEU A 33 -2.20 5.76 6.97
CA LEU A 33 -3.25 5.34 6.02
C LEU A 33 -3.59 6.49 5.07
N PHE A 34 -3.71 7.70 5.58
CA PHE A 34 -3.98 8.90 4.80
C PHE A 34 -2.94 9.08 3.68
N LEU A 35 -1.64 9.10 4.01
CA LEU A 35 -0.59 9.18 3.00
C LEU A 35 -0.66 8.02 1.99
N GLY A 36 -0.88 6.79 2.50
CA GLY A 36 -1.01 5.61 1.66
C GLY A 36 -2.13 5.74 0.63
N SER A 37 -3.32 6.15 1.06
CA SER A 37 -4.48 6.34 0.18
C SER A 37 -4.24 7.39 -0.91
N GLY A 38 -3.58 8.51 -0.58
CA GLY A 38 -3.22 9.51 -1.58
C GLY A 38 -2.20 9.01 -2.62
N ILE A 39 -1.23 8.21 -2.19
CA ILE A 39 -0.27 7.59 -3.11
C ILE A 39 -0.98 6.58 -4.03
N HIS A 40 -1.88 5.72 -3.50
CA HIS A 40 -2.65 4.77 -4.31
C HIS A 40 -3.53 5.48 -5.33
N TYR A 41 -4.29 6.49 -4.92
CA TYR A 41 -5.10 7.30 -5.85
C TYR A 41 -4.25 7.91 -6.97
N SER A 42 -3.06 8.44 -6.64
CA SER A 42 -2.17 9.04 -7.65
C SER A 42 -1.65 8.00 -8.64
N LEU A 43 -1.31 6.81 -8.16
CA LEU A 43 -0.84 5.71 -9.02
C LEU A 43 -1.98 5.16 -9.89
N GLU A 44 -3.20 5.03 -9.35
CA GLU A 44 -4.40 4.70 -10.11
C GLU A 44 -4.56 5.66 -11.30
N LYS A 45 -4.63 6.97 -11.04
CA LYS A 45 -4.81 8.00 -12.07
C LYS A 45 -3.68 8.04 -13.10
N TYR A 46 -2.46 7.82 -12.64
CA TYR A 46 -1.30 7.75 -13.51
C TYR A 46 -1.37 6.56 -14.48
N TYR A 47 -1.66 5.36 -13.98
CA TYR A 47 -1.69 4.17 -14.82
C TYR A 47 -2.98 4.04 -15.65
N ALA A 48 -4.12 4.53 -15.16
CA ALA A 48 -5.38 4.48 -15.89
C ALA A 48 -5.51 5.57 -16.93
N GLU A 49 -5.15 6.81 -16.58
CA GLU A 49 -5.50 8.01 -17.34
C GLU A 49 -4.27 8.79 -17.86
N GLY A 50 -3.06 8.42 -17.42
CA GLY A 50 -1.84 9.17 -17.73
C GLY A 50 -1.75 10.51 -17.00
N GLN A 51 -2.56 10.73 -15.95
CA GLN A 51 -2.56 11.96 -15.19
C GLN A 51 -1.22 12.13 -14.46
N HIS A 52 -0.77 13.38 -14.31
CA HIS A 52 0.47 13.66 -13.58
C HIS A 52 0.32 13.31 -12.10
N LEU A 53 1.24 12.51 -11.58
CA LEU A 53 1.16 11.94 -10.22
C LEU A 53 0.94 12.97 -9.11
N GLN A 54 1.67 14.10 -9.16
CA GLN A 54 1.57 15.13 -8.14
C GLN A 54 0.25 15.92 -8.25
N GLU A 55 -0.28 16.11 -9.45
CA GLU A 55 -1.59 16.76 -9.68
C GLU A 55 -2.71 15.89 -9.14
N ALA A 56 -2.71 14.59 -9.45
CA ALA A 56 -3.67 13.65 -8.91
C ALA A 56 -3.63 13.59 -7.36
N PHE A 57 -2.42 13.65 -6.77
CA PHE A 57 -2.27 13.67 -5.33
C PHE A 57 -2.86 14.94 -4.70
N LEU A 58 -2.64 16.10 -5.30
CA LEU A 58 -3.21 17.38 -4.82
C LEU A 58 -4.73 17.38 -4.93
N GLU A 59 -5.28 16.89 -6.04
CA GLU A 59 -6.73 16.75 -6.23
C GLU A 59 -7.34 15.86 -5.14
N TRP A 60 -6.74 14.69 -4.89
CA TRP A 60 -7.17 13.79 -3.82
C TRP A 60 -7.07 14.47 -2.45
N PHE A 61 -5.95 15.15 -2.16
CA PHE A 61 -5.72 15.81 -0.89
C PHE A 61 -6.76 16.91 -0.62
N ASP A 62 -7.00 17.76 -1.59
CA ASP A 62 -7.98 18.87 -1.47
C ASP A 62 -9.41 18.34 -1.29
N LYS A 63 -9.75 17.23 -1.97
CA LYS A 63 -11.02 16.53 -1.77
C LYS A 63 -11.15 15.99 -0.34
N GLN A 64 -10.11 15.35 0.19
CA GLN A 64 -10.13 14.84 1.56
C GLN A 64 -10.29 15.96 2.60
N LEU A 65 -9.68 17.12 2.38
CA LEU A 65 -9.86 18.27 3.28
C LEU A 65 -11.31 18.79 3.32
N GLN A 66 -12.07 18.61 2.23
CA GLN A 66 -13.48 19.00 2.16
C GLN A 66 -14.43 17.97 2.79
N GLU A 67 -14.08 16.69 2.71
CA GLU A 67 -14.93 15.58 3.15
C GLU A 67 -14.74 15.19 4.63
N LEU A 68 -13.55 15.45 5.18
CA LEU A 68 -13.22 15.07 6.56
C LEU A 68 -13.43 16.24 7.53
N GLU A 69 -13.98 15.92 8.71
CA GLU A 69 -13.94 16.84 9.84
C GLU A 69 -12.51 16.89 10.40
N ILE A 70 -11.73 17.88 9.95
CA ILE A 70 -10.32 18.02 10.33
C ILE A 70 -10.20 19.04 11.45
N TRP A 71 -9.60 18.62 12.55
CA TRP A 71 -9.29 19.53 13.64
C TRP A 71 -8.01 20.32 13.34
N GLU A 72 -7.95 21.57 13.81
CA GLU A 72 -6.80 22.46 13.58
C GLU A 72 -5.45 21.80 13.94
N GLU A 73 -5.41 21.04 15.03
CA GLU A 73 -4.23 20.29 15.48
C GLU A 73 -3.75 19.20 14.49
N GLN A 74 -4.61 18.76 13.57
CA GLN A 74 -4.27 17.74 12.55
C GLN A 74 -3.72 18.36 11.26
N MET A 75 -3.96 19.66 11.02
CA MET A 75 -3.57 20.32 9.77
C MET A 75 -2.07 20.32 9.55
N ASP A 76 -1.26 20.56 10.58
CA ASP A 76 0.20 20.55 10.47
C ASP A 76 0.70 19.17 10.05
N MET A 77 0.18 18.12 10.68
CA MET A 77 0.50 16.74 10.34
C MET A 77 0.09 16.40 8.90
N LEU A 78 -1.12 16.82 8.46
CA LEU A 78 -1.60 16.58 7.09
C LEU A 78 -0.74 17.32 6.05
N ASN A 79 -0.33 18.57 6.34
CA ASN A 79 0.58 19.33 5.49
C ASN A 79 1.96 18.67 5.37
N GLU A 80 2.52 18.12 6.47
CA GLU A 80 3.76 17.34 6.42
C GLU A 80 3.60 16.10 5.52
N LYS A 81 2.44 15.41 5.58
CA LYS A 81 2.16 14.26 4.71
C LYS A 81 1.95 14.68 3.25
N LYS A 82 1.38 15.86 3.01
CA LYS A 82 1.25 16.45 1.67
C LYS A 82 2.63 16.63 1.04
N GLU A 83 3.52 17.34 1.72
CA GLU A 83 4.88 17.59 1.22
C GLU A 83 5.66 16.29 1.00
N LEU A 84 5.56 15.35 1.94
CA LEU A 84 6.17 14.04 1.79
C LEU A 84 5.63 13.29 0.57
N GLY A 85 4.30 13.25 0.38
CA GLY A 85 3.66 12.59 -0.76
C GLY A 85 4.09 13.18 -2.10
N LEU A 86 4.08 14.52 -2.21
CA LEU A 86 4.54 15.22 -3.41
C LEU A 86 6.00 14.92 -3.73
N GLY A 87 6.86 14.92 -2.70
CA GLY A 87 8.28 14.57 -2.85
C GLY A 87 8.49 13.11 -3.28
N MET A 88 7.76 12.18 -2.68
CA MET A 88 7.80 10.76 -3.06
C MET A 88 7.38 10.58 -4.53
N LEU A 89 6.26 11.16 -4.94
CA LEU A 89 5.70 11.01 -6.29
C LEU A 89 6.54 11.69 -7.37
N LYS A 90 7.16 12.84 -7.07
CA LYS A 90 8.13 13.48 -7.96
C LYS A 90 9.25 12.52 -8.36
N HIS A 91 9.86 11.88 -7.38
CA HIS A 91 10.98 10.98 -7.63
C HIS A 91 10.52 9.58 -8.10
N TYR A 92 9.31 9.16 -7.72
CA TYR A 92 8.74 7.93 -8.23
C TYR A 92 8.49 8.01 -9.74
N LYS A 93 8.05 9.16 -10.27
CA LYS A 93 7.87 9.35 -11.72
C LYS A 93 9.16 9.08 -12.48
N ILE A 94 10.30 9.61 -11.98
CA ILE A 94 11.61 9.36 -12.58
C ILE A 94 11.98 7.87 -12.52
N PHE A 95 11.69 7.21 -11.38
CA PHE A 95 11.91 5.78 -11.23
C PHE A 95 11.04 4.96 -12.20
N SER A 96 9.75 5.28 -12.31
CA SER A 96 8.78 4.61 -13.17
C SER A 96 9.19 4.69 -14.64
N ASP A 97 9.55 5.89 -15.13
CA ASP A 97 9.97 6.10 -16.52
C ASP A 97 11.18 5.26 -16.92
N ASN A 98 12.06 4.93 -15.99
CA ASN A 98 13.28 4.17 -16.23
C ASN A 98 13.16 2.67 -15.96
N ASN A 99 12.10 2.21 -15.28
CA ASN A 99 12.04 0.83 -14.78
C ASN A 99 10.73 0.09 -15.09
N ASP A 100 9.67 0.75 -15.56
CA ASP A 100 8.38 0.08 -15.77
C ASP A 100 8.46 -1.02 -16.82
N SER A 101 9.16 -0.78 -17.92
CA SER A 101 9.33 -1.73 -19.02
C SER A 101 10.02 -3.04 -18.64
N ASP A 102 10.78 -3.06 -17.54
CA ASP A 102 11.43 -4.28 -17.05
C ASP A 102 10.43 -5.25 -16.39
N TYR A 103 9.21 -4.79 -16.07
CA TYR A 103 8.24 -5.55 -15.29
C TYR A 103 6.95 -5.83 -16.03
N PHE A 104 6.45 -4.90 -16.82
CA PHE A 104 5.23 -5.04 -17.61
C PHE A 104 5.28 -4.18 -18.86
N GLU A 105 4.61 -4.64 -19.91
CA GLU A 105 4.43 -3.88 -21.15
C GLU A 105 3.30 -2.85 -20.98
N LYS A 106 2.21 -3.26 -20.31
CA LYS A 106 1.00 -2.44 -20.18
C LYS A 106 0.25 -2.75 -18.90
N VAL A 107 -0.26 -1.71 -18.24
CA VAL A 107 -1.33 -1.83 -17.24
C VAL A 107 -2.67 -1.88 -17.99
N ILE A 108 -3.46 -2.91 -17.71
CA ILE A 108 -4.73 -3.18 -18.40
C ILE A 108 -5.88 -2.45 -17.73
N ASP A 109 -5.87 -2.46 -16.36
CA ASP A 109 -6.93 -1.87 -15.55
C ASP A 109 -6.39 -1.58 -14.15
N THR A 110 -7.03 -0.65 -13.42
CA THR A 110 -6.65 -0.23 -12.07
C THR A 110 -7.87 -0.21 -11.16
N GLU A 111 -7.65 -0.30 -9.83
CA GLU A 111 -8.69 -0.26 -8.80
C GLU A 111 -9.88 -1.19 -9.13
N ILE A 112 -9.57 -2.46 -9.42
CA ILE A 112 -10.55 -3.43 -9.90
C ILE A 112 -11.28 -4.04 -8.70
N ASP A 113 -12.52 -3.65 -8.49
CA ASP A 113 -13.40 -4.25 -7.48
C ASP A 113 -13.76 -5.68 -7.82
N PHE A 114 -13.82 -6.53 -6.82
CA PHE A 114 -14.34 -7.89 -6.98
C PHE A 114 -15.24 -8.29 -5.81
N GLU A 115 -16.23 -9.12 -6.12
CA GLU A 115 -17.07 -9.81 -5.16
C GLU A 115 -17.35 -11.21 -5.72
N ILE A 116 -16.77 -12.24 -5.08
CA ILE A 116 -16.90 -13.62 -5.53
C ILE A 116 -17.50 -14.51 -4.44
N PRO A 117 -18.26 -15.57 -4.81
CA PRO A 117 -18.79 -16.49 -3.83
C PRO A 117 -17.68 -17.37 -3.23
N VAL A 118 -17.65 -17.47 -1.91
CA VAL A 118 -16.81 -18.45 -1.22
C VAL A 118 -17.44 -19.83 -1.39
N ARG A 119 -16.65 -20.81 -1.88
CA ARG A 119 -17.11 -22.18 -2.08
C ARG A 119 -16.68 -23.07 -0.92
N ASN A 120 -17.54 -24.02 -0.53
CA ASN A 120 -17.19 -25.04 0.46
C ASN A 120 -16.20 -26.06 -0.11
N LEU A 121 -15.71 -26.97 0.74
CA LEU A 121 -14.73 -27.99 0.35
C LEU A 121 -15.23 -28.98 -0.72
N LYS A 122 -16.55 -29.02 -0.99
CA LYS A 122 -17.17 -29.79 -2.07
C LYS A 122 -17.38 -28.98 -3.35
N GLY A 123 -16.93 -27.73 -3.39
CA GLY A 123 -17.07 -26.82 -4.53
C GLY A 123 -18.40 -26.06 -4.62
N ASN A 124 -19.36 -26.27 -3.69
CA ASN A 124 -20.64 -25.58 -3.71
C ASN A 124 -20.51 -24.17 -3.17
N LYS A 125 -21.22 -23.20 -3.78
CA LYS A 125 -21.32 -21.83 -3.28
C LYS A 125 -21.94 -21.79 -1.88
N THR A 126 -21.43 -20.94 -1.02
CA THR A 126 -21.98 -20.65 0.31
C THR A 126 -22.72 -19.31 0.29
N ASN A 127 -23.31 -18.93 1.43
CA ASN A 127 -23.90 -17.58 1.63
C ASN A 127 -22.82 -16.52 1.93
N CYS A 128 -21.54 -16.87 1.84
CA CYS A 128 -20.44 -15.95 2.04
C CYS A 128 -19.87 -15.50 0.70
N LYS A 129 -19.55 -14.20 0.62
CA LYS A 129 -18.81 -13.61 -0.48
C LYS A 129 -17.48 -13.07 0.03
N TYR A 130 -16.43 -13.18 -0.79
CA TYR A 130 -15.16 -12.53 -0.56
C TYR A 130 -15.07 -11.32 -1.49
N ALA A 131 -14.85 -10.14 -0.91
CA ALA A 131 -14.82 -8.88 -1.66
C ALA A 131 -13.55 -8.09 -1.37
N GLY A 132 -13.18 -7.25 -2.31
CA GLY A 132 -12.03 -6.35 -2.21
C GLY A 132 -11.77 -5.64 -3.53
N THR A 133 -10.71 -4.85 -3.53
CA THR A 133 -10.20 -4.12 -4.68
C THR A 133 -8.75 -4.51 -4.89
N VAL A 134 -8.32 -4.74 -6.13
CA VAL A 134 -6.90 -4.90 -6.48
C VAL A 134 -6.40 -3.62 -7.13
N ASP A 135 -5.20 -3.21 -6.77
CA ASP A 135 -4.63 -1.94 -7.24
C ASP A 135 -4.47 -1.90 -8.77
N GLY A 136 -4.20 -3.05 -9.41
CA GLY A 136 -4.16 -3.11 -10.87
C GLY A 136 -3.91 -4.50 -11.45
N LEU A 137 -4.13 -4.59 -12.75
CA LEU A 137 -3.84 -5.75 -13.60
C LEU A 137 -2.92 -5.30 -14.73
N ALA A 138 -1.79 -5.97 -14.89
CA ALA A 138 -0.81 -5.70 -15.93
C ALA A 138 -0.55 -6.94 -16.79
N VAL A 139 -0.01 -6.71 -17.98
CA VAL A 139 0.48 -7.75 -18.89
C VAL A 139 1.97 -7.50 -19.17
N ASP A 140 2.78 -8.55 -19.16
CA ASP A 140 4.19 -8.45 -19.53
C ASP A 140 4.42 -8.71 -21.03
N GLU A 141 5.66 -8.59 -21.47
CA GLU A 141 6.09 -8.80 -22.87
C GLU A 141 5.79 -10.21 -23.44
N PHE A 142 5.54 -11.18 -22.53
CA PHE A 142 5.17 -12.56 -22.91
C PHE A 142 3.65 -12.77 -22.95
N GLY A 143 2.87 -11.73 -22.67
CA GLY A 143 1.41 -11.80 -22.59
C GLY A 143 0.88 -12.44 -21.31
N MET A 144 1.72 -12.60 -20.27
CA MET A 144 1.30 -13.12 -18.97
C MET A 144 0.69 -12.03 -18.11
N TYR A 145 -0.41 -12.36 -17.41
CA TYR A 145 -1.09 -11.43 -16.52
C TYR A 145 -0.49 -11.44 -15.12
N TRP A 146 -0.37 -10.24 -14.54
CA TRP A 146 0.16 -10.00 -13.19
C TRP A 146 -0.74 -9.02 -12.45
N LEU A 147 -0.99 -9.26 -11.17
CA LEU A 147 -1.56 -8.20 -10.34
C LEU A 147 -0.48 -7.15 -10.02
N LEU A 148 -0.89 -5.89 -9.94
CA LEU A 148 -0.09 -4.83 -9.33
C LEU A 148 -0.55 -4.67 -7.88
N GLU A 149 0.40 -4.51 -6.98
CA GLU A 149 0.14 -4.24 -5.56
C GLU A 149 1.06 -3.13 -5.11
N HIS A 150 0.51 -1.96 -4.83
CA HIS A 150 1.25 -0.80 -4.38
C HIS A 150 1.41 -0.82 -2.85
N LYS A 151 2.61 -0.57 -2.37
CA LYS A 151 2.88 -0.53 -0.92
C LYS A 151 3.66 0.73 -0.57
N THR A 152 3.18 1.49 0.41
CA THR A 152 3.99 2.50 1.07
C THR A 152 4.56 1.95 2.36
N ALA A 153 5.86 2.09 2.59
CA ALA A 153 6.56 1.47 3.72
C ALA A 153 7.52 2.44 4.40
N SER A 154 7.66 2.34 5.73
CA SER A 154 8.71 3.05 6.47
C SER A 154 10.08 2.38 6.33
N ARG A 155 10.10 1.11 5.92
CA ARG A 155 11.27 0.31 5.58
C ARG A 155 10.90 -0.68 4.50
N ILE A 156 11.72 -0.81 3.47
CA ILE A 156 11.54 -1.82 2.43
C ILE A 156 12.10 -3.16 2.94
N ASP A 157 11.19 -4.11 3.14
CA ASP A 157 11.49 -5.49 3.49
C ASP A 157 10.67 -6.40 2.57
N THR A 158 11.33 -7.20 1.77
CA THR A 158 10.71 -8.06 0.76
C THR A 158 10.70 -9.54 1.15
N THR A 159 11.26 -9.89 2.30
CA THR A 159 11.45 -11.28 2.73
C THR A 159 10.14 -12.02 3.01
N HIS A 160 9.09 -11.29 3.37
CA HIS A 160 7.76 -11.85 3.67
C HIS A 160 6.84 -11.96 2.45
N LEU A 161 7.17 -11.29 1.32
CA LEU A 161 6.30 -11.22 0.14
C LEU A 161 5.93 -12.59 -0.46
N PRO A 162 6.81 -13.60 -0.48
CA PRO A 162 6.43 -14.94 -0.93
C PRO A 162 5.31 -15.58 -0.08
N LEU A 163 5.16 -15.16 1.18
CA LEU A 163 4.16 -15.67 2.13
C LEU A 163 2.93 -14.76 2.28
N ASP A 164 2.81 -13.69 1.49
CA ASP A 164 1.69 -12.76 1.57
C ASP A 164 0.39 -13.41 1.06
N GLU A 165 -0.48 -13.79 2.00
CA GLU A 165 -1.77 -14.41 1.71
C GLU A 165 -2.76 -13.47 1.04
N GLN A 166 -2.63 -12.15 1.22
CA GLN A 166 -3.51 -11.16 0.60
C GLN A 166 -3.50 -11.28 -0.91
N VAL A 167 -2.31 -11.25 -1.50
CA VAL A 167 -2.18 -11.30 -2.96
C VAL A 167 -2.59 -12.67 -3.53
N VAL A 168 -2.38 -13.76 -2.80
CA VAL A 168 -2.85 -15.09 -3.24
C VAL A 168 -4.38 -15.12 -3.28
N ARG A 169 -5.07 -14.54 -2.28
CA ARG A 169 -6.54 -14.39 -2.30
C ARG A 169 -7.00 -13.47 -3.42
N TYR A 170 -6.28 -12.41 -3.70
CA TYR A 170 -6.60 -11.49 -4.79
C TYR A 170 -6.43 -12.17 -6.16
N ILE A 171 -5.37 -12.93 -6.37
CA ILE A 171 -5.18 -13.73 -7.58
C ILE A 171 -6.34 -14.72 -7.75
N TRP A 172 -6.68 -15.49 -6.69
CA TRP A 172 -7.84 -16.38 -6.72
C TRP A 172 -9.13 -15.66 -7.11
N ALA A 173 -9.41 -14.52 -6.48
CA ALA A 173 -10.62 -13.76 -6.75
C ALA A 173 -10.69 -13.21 -8.18
N MET A 174 -9.56 -12.71 -8.67
CA MET A 174 -9.49 -12.16 -10.03
C MET A 174 -9.54 -13.25 -11.10
N GLN A 175 -8.95 -14.43 -10.87
CA GLN A 175 -9.11 -15.57 -11.76
C GLN A 175 -10.57 -16.06 -11.82
N GLU A 176 -11.28 -16.12 -10.66
CA GLU A 176 -12.73 -16.42 -10.62
C GLU A 176 -13.58 -15.37 -11.32
N LYS A 177 -13.22 -14.07 -11.22
CA LYS A 177 -13.97 -12.97 -11.82
C LYS A 177 -13.76 -12.86 -13.30
N LEU A 178 -12.50 -12.95 -13.78
CA LEU A 178 -12.12 -12.65 -15.16
C LEU A 178 -12.02 -13.90 -16.05
N GLY A 179 -11.88 -15.08 -15.46
CA GLY A 179 -11.68 -16.33 -16.21
C GLY A 179 -10.32 -16.40 -16.91
N ILE A 180 -9.31 -15.68 -16.43
CA ILE A 180 -7.94 -15.66 -16.96
C ILE A 180 -6.96 -16.25 -15.94
N GLU A 181 -5.84 -16.76 -16.43
CA GLU A 181 -4.73 -17.19 -15.55
C GLU A 181 -3.88 -15.97 -15.18
N ILE A 182 -3.54 -15.85 -13.89
CA ILE A 182 -2.68 -14.79 -13.36
C ILE A 182 -1.43 -15.44 -12.77
N SER A 183 -0.27 -15.05 -13.28
CA SER A 183 1.02 -15.69 -12.97
C SER A 183 1.55 -15.34 -11.58
N GLY A 184 1.13 -14.19 -11.03
CA GLY A 184 1.60 -13.73 -9.73
C GLY A 184 1.30 -12.26 -9.51
N VAL A 185 2.17 -11.62 -8.74
CA VAL A 185 2.03 -10.21 -8.36
C VAL A 185 3.33 -9.45 -8.60
N ILE A 186 3.21 -8.22 -9.05
CA ILE A 186 4.27 -7.23 -9.09
C ILE A 186 4.04 -6.26 -7.94
N TYR A 187 4.84 -6.38 -6.88
CA TYR A 187 4.84 -5.40 -5.81
C TYR A 187 5.58 -4.15 -6.26
N ASN A 188 4.96 -3.02 -6.05
CA ASN A 188 5.52 -1.69 -6.26
C ASN A 188 5.63 -0.99 -4.91
N ILE A 189 6.84 -0.93 -4.35
CA ILE A 189 7.07 -0.50 -2.97
C ILE A 189 7.73 0.86 -2.96
N LEU A 190 7.08 1.83 -2.32
CA LEU A 190 7.57 3.20 -2.13
C LEU A 190 7.94 3.42 -0.66
N LEU A 191 9.19 3.79 -0.40
CA LEU A 191 9.62 4.20 0.95
C LEU A 191 8.98 5.55 1.30
N LYS A 192 8.46 5.68 2.52
CA LYS A 192 7.92 6.94 3.07
C LYS A 192 9.05 7.94 3.37
N LYS A 193 9.84 8.25 2.36
CA LYS A 193 10.94 9.23 2.38
C LYS A 193 11.16 9.77 0.98
N THR A 194 11.64 11.01 0.90
CA THR A 194 12.01 11.65 -0.36
C THR A 194 13.52 11.55 -0.58
N PRO A 195 14.00 11.13 -1.76
CA PRO A 195 15.40 11.27 -2.15
C PRO A 195 15.88 12.71 -1.97
N THR A 196 17.08 12.88 -1.41
CA THR A 196 17.67 14.22 -1.20
C THR A 196 18.24 14.75 -2.50
N GLU A 197 17.90 15.98 -2.86
CA GLU A 197 18.52 16.68 -3.99
C GLU A 197 19.92 17.23 -3.61
N PRO A 198 20.89 17.19 -4.54
CA PRO A 198 22.23 17.72 -4.29
C PRO A 198 22.20 19.25 -4.12
N ARG A 199 22.93 19.76 -3.12
CA ARG A 199 23.03 21.20 -2.87
C ARG A 199 23.85 21.90 -3.93
N VAL A 200 23.46 23.14 -4.30
CA VAL A 200 24.26 24.03 -5.12
C VAL A 200 25.41 24.60 -4.27
N LEU A 201 26.64 24.47 -4.74
CA LEU A 201 27.83 24.98 -4.09
C LEU A 201 28.07 26.47 -4.46
N LYS A 202 28.93 27.15 -3.71
CA LYS A 202 29.31 28.55 -4.01
C LYS A 202 29.92 28.73 -5.42
N SER A 203 30.51 27.65 -5.98
CA SER A 203 31.04 27.63 -7.35
C SER A 203 29.94 27.55 -8.44
N GLY A 204 28.67 27.40 -8.05
CA GLY A 204 27.58 27.15 -8.97
C GLY A 204 27.38 25.67 -9.36
N ALA A 205 28.32 24.78 -9.03
CA ALA A 205 28.18 23.34 -9.29
C ALA A 205 27.34 22.62 -8.25
N LEU A 206 26.76 21.46 -8.58
CA LEU A 206 26.08 20.60 -7.61
C LEU A 206 27.10 19.84 -6.75
N SER A 207 26.74 19.60 -5.48
CA SER A 207 27.56 18.86 -4.52
C SER A 207 27.76 17.41 -4.96
N LYS A 208 29.01 16.93 -4.92
CA LYS A 208 29.46 15.57 -5.26
C LYS A 208 29.63 14.69 -4.00
N ALA A 209 29.01 15.08 -2.88
CA ALA A 209 29.16 14.39 -1.61
C ALA A 209 28.55 12.97 -1.66
N LYS A 210 29.39 11.94 -1.46
CA LYS A 210 28.97 10.53 -1.54
C LYS A 210 28.05 10.08 -0.41
N ASN A 211 27.91 10.82 0.69
CA ASN A 211 26.98 10.51 1.78
C ASN A 211 25.54 10.99 1.53
N ILE A 212 25.24 11.51 0.33
CA ILE A 212 23.88 11.92 -0.04
C ILE A 212 22.93 10.72 -0.09
N LYS A 213 21.74 10.88 0.47
CA LYS A 213 20.65 9.88 0.44
C LYS A 213 19.76 10.16 -0.76
N THR A 214 20.09 9.59 -1.89
CA THR A 214 19.40 9.79 -3.18
C THR A 214 19.55 8.56 -4.06
N THR A 215 18.81 8.53 -5.17
CA THR A 215 18.98 7.52 -6.23
C THR A 215 19.86 8.05 -7.34
N PHE A 216 20.43 7.16 -8.17
CA PHE A 216 21.16 7.54 -9.37
C PHE A 216 20.30 8.42 -10.28
N ASP A 217 19.06 7.98 -10.58
CA ASP A 217 18.16 8.68 -11.50
C ASP A 217 17.74 10.06 -10.97
N ALA A 218 17.44 10.17 -9.66
CA ALA A 218 17.10 11.45 -9.03
C ALA A 218 18.29 12.44 -9.09
N TYR A 219 19.52 11.95 -8.90
CA TYR A 219 20.70 12.77 -8.99
C TYR A 219 20.97 13.24 -10.44
N VAL A 220 20.85 12.34 -11.43
CA VAL A 220 20.97 12.67 -12.86
C VAL A 220 19.91 13.70 -13.25
N ASN A 221 18.67 13.52 -12.83
CA ASN A 221 17.59 14.49 -13.09
C ASN A 221 17.90 15.87 -12.47
N SER A 222 18.48 15.89 -11.27
CA SER A 222 18.93 17.15 -10.65
C SER A 222 20.04 17.83 -11.46
N LEU A 223 20.98 17.06 -12.04
CA LEU A 223 21.98 17.61 -12.94
C LEU A 223 21.35 18.21 -14.20
N ILE A 224 20.47 17.45 -14.87
CA ILE A 224 19.79 17.91 -16.10
C ILE A 224 19.00 19.20 -15.84
N THR A 225 18.26 19.26 -14.74
CA THR A 225 17.50 20.44 -14.35
C THR A 225 18.40 21.64 -14.05
N HIS A 226 19.48 21.40 -13.29
CA HIS A 226 20.41 22.46 -12.88
C HIS A 226 21.16 23.08 -14.08
N TYR A 227 21.59 22.25 -15.03
CA TYR A 227 22.32 22.72 -16.21
C TYR A 227 21.42 23.12 -17.40
N GLY A 228 20.12 22.83 -17.32
CA GLY A 228 19.11 23.22 -18.30
C GLY A 228 19.16 22.38 -19.59
N GLY A 229 19.46 21.09 -19.45
CA GLY A 229 19.44 20.09 -20.54
C GLY A 229 20.55 19.07 -20.39
N ILE A 230 20.29 17.83 -20.85
CA ILE A 230 21.23 16.70 -20.74
C ILE A 230 22.56 16.97 -21.46
N GLU A 231 22.50 17.67 -22.58
CA GLU A 231 23.63 18.02 -23.41
C GLU A 231 24.58 19.06 -22.77
N LYS A 232 24.11 19.77 -21.75
CA LYS A 232 24.88 20.79 -21.02
C LYS A 232 25.50 20.27 -19.74
N VAL A 233 25.16 19.04 -19.33
CA VAL A 233 25.70 18.45 -18.11
C VAL A 233 27.15 18.05 -18.30
N PRO A 234 28.10 18.54 -17.50
CA PRO A 234 29.50 18.12 -17.53
C PRO A 234 29.67 16.75 -16.84
N PHE A 235 29.13 15.68 -17.41
CA PHE A 235 29.09 14.34 -16.80
C PHE A 235 30.46 13.83 -16.35
N ALA A 236 31.50 14.16 -17.08
CA ALA A 236 32.90 13.78 -16.72
C ALA A 236 33.26 14.27 -15.31
N GLU A 237 32.81 15.45 -14.91
CA GLU A 237 33.07 16.00 -13.58
C GLU A 237 32.30 15.30 -12.45
N TYR A 238 31.21 14.61 -12.77
CA TYR A 238 30.34 13.91 -11.83
C TYR A 238 30.52 12.39 -11.86
N ASN A 239 31.47 11.89 -12.70
CA ASN A 239 31.63 10.45 -12.92
C ASN A 239 31.81 9.64 -11.64
N ASP A 240 32.56 10.13 -10.67
CA ASP A 240 32.82 9.42 -9.40
C ASP A 240 31.57 9.24 -8.55
N ILE A 241 30.74 10.29 -8.41
CA ILE A 241 29.50 10.21 -7.66
C ILE A 241 28.45 9.40 -8.43
N LEU A 242 28.38 9.52 -9.74
CA LEU A 242 27.45 8.76 -10.57
C LEU A 242 27.77 7.26 -10.56
N THR A 243 29.04 6.89 -10.61
CA THR A 243 29.50 5.51 -10.48
C THR A 243 29.13 4.93 -9.10
N ASP A 244 29.37 5.69 -8.06
CA ASP A 244 29.03 5.30 -6.70
C ASP A 244 27.50 5.12 -6.51
N LEU A 245 26.68 6.08 -6.99
CA LEU A 245 25.22 5.98 -6.90
C LEU A 245 24.67 4.82 -7.73
N ARG A 246 25.24 4.53 -8.92
CA ARG A 246 24.81 3.40 -9.76
C ARG A 246 25.13 2.04 -9.12
N SER A 247 26.15 1.97 -8.28
CA SER A 247 26.51 0.73 -7.56
C SER A 247 25.65 0.46 -6.31
N ARG A 248 24.84 1.43 -5.90
CA ARG A 248 23.95 1.29 -4.72
C ARG A 248 22.62 0.68 -5.10
N ASP A 249 22.07 -0.10 -4.19
CA ASP A 249 20.65 -0.49 -4.26
C ASP A 249 19.75 0.75 -4.13
N ASN A 250 18.63 0.74 -4.85
CA ASN A 250 17.62 1.77 -4.68
C ASN A 250 16.88 1.55 -3.35
N GLU A 251 17.15 2.42 -2.37
CA GLU A 251 16.55 2.36 -1.04
C GLU A 251 15.13 2.96 -1.00
N PHE A 252 14.69 3.71 -2.03
CA PHE A 252 13.44 4.48 -2.03
C PHE A 252 12.31 3.80 -2.77
N PHE A 253 12.62 3.12 -3.87
CA PHE A 253 11.64 2.48 -4.74
C PHE A 253 12.11 1.08 -5.10
N LYS A 254 11.21 0.11 -4.99
CA LYS A 254 11.54 -1.26 -5.34
C LYS A 254 10.36 -1.95 -6.01
N ARG A 255 10.64 -2.66 -7.11
CA ARG A 255 9.69 -3.59 -7.71
C ARG A 255 10.15 -5.01 -7.49
N VAL A 256 9.19 -5.89 -7.22
CA VAL A 256 9.45 -7.31 -7.00
C VAL A 256 8.36 -8.13 -7.66
N LYS A 257 8.71 -8.98 -8.62
CA LYS A 257 7.84 -10.03 -9.15
C LYS A 257 7.85 -11.22 -8.19
N VAL A 258 6.67 -11.69 -7.81
CA VAL A 258 6.49 -12.90 -7.01
C VAL A 258 5.49 -13.81 -7.73
N GLU A 259 5.97 -14.90 -8.27
CA GLU A 259 5.13 -15.92 -8.90
C GLU A 259 4.29 -16.65 -7.86
N LYS A 260 3.10 -17.11 -8.25
CA LYS A 260 2.20 -17.89 -7.43
C LYS A 260 1.72 -19.13 -8.19
N THR A 261 1.84 -20.27 -7.53
CA THR A 261 1.45 -21.55 -8.10
C THR A 261 -0.06 -21.78 -8.00
N GLN A 262 -0.62 -22.54 -8.92
CA GLN A 262 -2.04 -22.95 -8.86
C GLN A 262 -2.35 -23.73 -7.57
N HIS A 263 -1.37 -24.43 -6.99
CA HIS A 263 -1.54 -25.09 -5.70
C HIS A 263 -1.78 -24.09 -4.56
N GLU A 264 -0.99 -23.01 -4.47
CA GLU A 264 -1.19 -21.94 -3.47
C GLU A 264 -2.56 -21.28 -3.62
N ILE A 265 -2.98 -21.02 -4.88
CA ILE A 265 -4.26 -20.38 -5.20
C ILE A 265 -5.43 -21.28 -4.81
N GLN A 266 -5.37 -22.58 -5.08
CA GLN A 266 -6.40 -23.52 -4.67
C GLN A 266 -6.44 -23.74 -3.16
N ASP A 267 -5.30 -23.77 -2.49
CA ASP A 267 -5.20 -23.91 -1.05
C ASP A 267 -5.79 -22.68 -0.33
N ILE A 268 -5.47 -21.48 -0.77
CA ILE A 268 -5.99 -20.26 -0.15
C ILE A 268 -7.52 -20.15 -0.30
N ALA A 269 -8.08 -20.60 -1.41
CA ALA A 269 -9.53 -20.65 -1.61
C ALA A 269 -10.21 -21.55 -0.56
N LYS A 270 -9.65 -22.75 -0.30
CA LYS A 270 -10.13 -23.67 0.74
C LYS A 270 -9.96 -23.08 2.14
N ARG A 271 -8.81 -22.47 2.42
CA ARG A 271 -8.52 -21.81 3.70
C ARG A 271 -9.47 -20.64 3.97
N THR A 272 -9.79 -19.82 2.96
CA THR A 272 -10.75 -18.74 3.07
C THR A 272 -12.14 -19.24 3.48
N TYR A 273 -12.57 -20.40 2.96
CA TYR A 273 -13.80 -21.03 3.42
C TYR A 273 -13.73 -21.48 4.90
N LEU A 274 -12.63 -22.07 5.33
CA LEU A 274 -12.46 -22.53 6.71
C LEU A 274 -12.41 -21.34 7.68
N GLU A 275 -11.73 -20.28 7.32
CA GLU A 275 -11.69 -19.02 8.07
C GLU A 275 -13.08 -18.40 8.18
N TYR A 276 -13.83 -18.33 7.08
CA TYR A 276 -15.23 -17.91 7.10
C TYR A 276 -16.07 -18.75 8.06
N LYS A 277 -15.93 -20.08 8.02
CA LYS A 277 -16.67 -20.98 8.93
C LYS A 277 -16.37 -20.71 10.41
N GLU A 278 -15.12 -20.37 10.73
CA GLU A 278 -14.74 -20.00 12.09
C GLU A 278 -15.31 -18.62 12.46
N MET A 279 -15.16 -17.63 11.58
CA MET A 279 -15.67 -16.27 11.78
C MET A 279 -17.20 -16.21 11.94
N SER A 280 -17.92 -17.07 11.22
CA SER A 280 -19.40 -17.15 11.27
C SER A 280 -19.95 -18.02 12.40
N ASN A 281 -19.11 -18.57 13.27
CA ASN A 281 -19.56 -19.38 14.38
C ASN A 281 -20.21 -18.50 15.47
N PRO A 282 -21.53 -18.63 15.76
CA PRO A 282 -22.22 -17.81 16.75
C PRO A 282 -21.74 -18.05 18.19
N GLN A 283 -21.04 -19.16 18.43
CA GLN A 283 -20.48 -19.49 19.75
C GLN A 283 -19.02 -19.01 19.90
N LEU A 284 -18.50 -18.32 18.89
CA LEU A 284 -17.12 -17.81 18.92
C LEU A 284 -16.96 -16.74 20.02
N ARG A 285 -16.03 -16.98 20.94
CA ARG A 285 -15.75 -16.02 22.00
C ARG A 285 -14.69 -14.99 21.55
N MET A 286 -14.98 -13.71 21.77
CA MET A 286 -14.14 -12.58 21.36
C MET A 286 -13.12 -12.23 22.44
N PHE A 287 -12.22 -13.15 22.77
CA PHE A 287 -11.11 -12.87 23.70
C PHE A 287 -9.93 -12.17 23.00
N PRO A 288 -9.12 -11.39 23.75
CA PRO A 288 -7.94 -10.74 23.20
C PRO A 288 -6.80 -11.73 22.99
N SER A 289 -5.94 -11.45 22.01
CA SER A 289 -4.65 -12.13 21.77
C SER A 289 -3.53 -11.10 21.96
N PRO A 290 -3.12 -10.76 23.21
CA PRO A 290 -2.21 -9.67 23.46
C PRO A 290 -0.80 -9.98 22.95
N THR A 291 -0.22 -9.02 22.23
CA THR A 291 1.17 -9.04 21.75
C THR A 291 1.83 -7.69 22.00
N ARG A 292 3.16 -7.61 21.84
CA ARG A 292 3.86 -6.32 21.88
C ARG A 292 3.31 -5.32 20.85
N GLN A 293 2.78 -5.80 19.73
CA GLN A 293 2.22 -4.94 18.67
C GLN A 293 0.95 -4.20 19.09
N CYS A 294 0.26 -4.61 20.15
CA CYS A 294 -0.88 -3.89 20.70
C CYS A 294 -0.56 -2.43 21.04
N ASN A 295 0.69 -2.13 21.38
CA ASN A 295 1.10 -0.78 21.79
C ASN A 295 1.13 0.24 20.65
N TRP A 296 1.28 -0.19 19.37
CA TRP A 296 1.44 0.72 18.22
C TRP A 296 0.64 0.32 16.96
N LYS A 297 0.00 -0.85 16.97
CA LYS A 297 -0.80 -1.34 15.82
C LYS A 297 -2.27 -1.55 16.13
N CYS A 298 -2.72 -1.27 17.34
CA CYS A 298 -4.10 -1.53 17.72
C CYS A 298 -4.78 -0.24 18.20
N ASP A 299 -5.71 0.27 17.41
CA ASP A 299 -6.51 1.44 17.74
C ASP A 299 -7.38 1.23 18.99
N PHE A 300 -7.73 -0.02 19.30
CA PHE A 300 -8.59 -0.41 20.43
C PHE A 300 -7.81 -0.77 21.69
N ARG A 301 -6.52 -0.40 21.82
CA ARG A 301 -5.71 -0.80 22.96
C ARG A 301 -6.33 -0.39 24.30
N GLU A 302 -6.70 0.86 24.44
CA GLU A 302 -7.24 1.41 25.70
C GLU A 302 -8.62 0.80 26.02
N VAL A 303 -9.48 0.65 24.99
CA VAL A 303 -10.76 -0.05 25.13
C VAL A 303 -10.54 -1.49 25.60
N CYS A 304 -9.56 -2.19 25.03
CA CYS A 304 -9.23 -3.58 25.41
C CYS A 304 -8.73 -3.69 26.86
N ILE A 305 -7.95 -2.71 27.33
CA ILE A 305 -7.51 -2.63 28.74
C ILE A 305 -8.71 -2.41 29.65
N ALA A 306 -9.58 -1.44 29.36
CA ALA A 306 -10.79 -1.18 30.13
C ALA A 306 -11.71 -2.40 30.22
N MET A 307 -11.93 -3.09 29.11
CA MET A 307 -12.70 -4.36 29.08
C MET A 307 -12.08 -5.44 29.99
N ASN A 308 -10.76 -5.57 30.00
CA ASN A 308 -10.09 -6.57 30.86
C ASN A 308 -10.18 -6.21 32.35
N GLN A 309 -10.25 -4.93 32.68
CA GLN A 309 -10.31 -4.41 34.06
C GLN A 309 -11.77 -4.28 34.56
N GLY A 310 -12.78 -4.54 33.70
CA GLY A 310 -14.18 -4.35 34.05
C GLY A 310 -14.58 -2.88 34.22
N LEU A 311 -13.87 -1.98 33.56
CA LEU A 311 -14.15 -0.54 33.54
C LEU A 311 -15.19 -0.22 32.44
N ASP A 312 -15.72 1.01 32.47
CA ASP A 312 -16.67 1.53 31.47
C ASP A 312 -15.94 1.77 30.11
N TYR A 313 -15.88 0.72 29.31
CA TYR A 313 -15.29 0.76 27.97
C TYR A 313 -16.27 1.31 26.92
N GLU A 314 -17.57 1.29 27.19
CA GLU A 314 -18.62 1.78 26.26
C GLU A 314 -18.49 3.29 26.10
N TYR A 315 -18.29 4.02 27.19
CA TYR A 315 -17.98 5.45 27.15
C TYR A 315 -16.74 5.77 26.30
N MET A 316 -15.70 4.93 26.39
CA MET A 316 -14.49 5.12 25.57
C MET A 316 -14.74 4.89 24.09
N LEU A 317 -15.59 3.90 23.75
CA LEU A 317 -16.00 3.65 22.37
C LEU A 317 -16.80 4.83 21.81
N GLU A 318 -17.80 5.32 22.53
CA GLU A 318 -18.62 6.48 22.11
C GLU A 318 -17.79 7.75 21.89
N LYS A 319 -16.77 7.98 22.70
CA LYS A 319 -15.94 9.19 22.62
C LYS A 319 -14.90 9.16 21.51
N SER A 320 -14.40 7.99 21.14
CA SER A 320 -13.23 7.86 20.28
C SER A 320 -13.47 7.13 18.95
N PHE A 321 -14.68 6.56 18.80
CA PHE A 321 -15.02 5.74 17.64
C PHE A 321 -16.44 6.03 17.17
N ASN A 322 -16.63 5.98 15.86
CA ASN A 322 -17.96 5.93 15.24
C ASN A 322 -18.42 4.48 15.14
N LYS A 323 -19.66 4.22 15.51
CA LYS A 323 -20.29 2.91 15.30
C LYS A 323 -20.50 2.71 13.80
N VAL A 324 -20.15 1.52 13.31
CA VAL A 324 -20.44 1.14 11.93
C VAL A 324 -21.92 0.84 11.83
N GLU A 325 -22.65 1.52 10.94
CA GLU A 325 -24.05 1.23 10.66
C GLU A 325 -24.14 -0.14 9.99
N GLU A 326 -25.14 -0.94 10.39
CA GLU A 326 -25.46 -2.21 9.71
C GLU A 326 -26.18 -1.85 8.39
N ASP A 327 -25.56 -2.15 7.23
CA ASP A 327 -26.17 -2.08 5.90
C ASP A 327 -27.20 -3.22 5.69
#